data_aafb1074e6c4e8e248c8226fad1126d2
#
_entry.id   aafb1074e6c4e8e248c8226fad1126d2
#
_cell.length_a   1.000
_cell.length_b   1.000
_cell.length_c   1.000
_cell.angle_alpha   90.00
_cell.angle_beta   90.00
_cell.angle_gamma   90.00
#
_symmetry.space_group_name_H-M   'P 1'
#
loop_
_entity.id
_entity.type
_entity.pdbx_description
1 polymer ?
#
loop_
_entity_poly.entity_id
_entity_poly.type
_entity_poly.pdbx_seq_one_letter_code
_entity_poly.pdbx_strand_id
1 'polypeptide(L)'
;MSTVIDPARIRVDLEASLDTHCKTFDTRVPSSRVWGFETQVDPAYARTQRRYLGTSGNVEHTDPGALMGASFTLTIIQQPPGHKQPMHHHDEEEVFFVLEGTPTIIWEYAGEIIERRLKKWDMVYNPPGRVHAIRNDGDDDAYFQVMLGNPAPDRPKYMDPELRRLQKLDRPDEEVRARS
;
A
#
# COMPACT_ATOMS: atom_id res chain seq x y z
N MET A 1 38.95 -31.91 -1.67
CA MET A 1 39.50 -30.66 -2.20
C MET A 1 38.78 -29.50 -1.52
N SER A 2 39.47 -28.78 -0.65
CA SER A 2 38.89 -27.59 0.00
C SER A 2 38.88 -26.45 -1.02
N THR A 3 37.70 -26.05 -1.46
CA THR A 3 37.55 -24.85 -2.33
C THR A 3 37.93 -23.63 -1.49
N VAL A 4 39.08 -23.06 -1.74
CA VAL A 4 39.47 -21.77 -1.15
C VAL A 4 38.51 -20.71 -1.71
N ILE A 5 37.68 -20.17 -0.84
CA ILE A 5 36.74 -19.10 -1.21
C ILE A 5 37.55 -17.80 -1.30
N ASP A 6 37.55 -17.16 -2.46
CA ASP A 6 38.21 -15.88 -2.69
C ASP A 6 37.43 -14.74 -1.99
N PRO A 7 38.03 -14.05 -0.98
CA PRO A 7 37.35 -12.98 -0.25
C PRO A 7 36.91 -11.79 -1.14
N ALA A 8 37.66 -11.51 -2.21
CA ALA A 8 37.31 -10.43 -3.14
C ALA A 8 36.03 -10.74 -3.92
N ARG A 9 35.85 -12.02 -4.32
CA ARG A 9 34.63 -12.48 -4.99
C ARG A 9 33.43 -12.46 -4.06
N ILE A 10 33.60 -12.90 -2.79
CA ILE A 10 32.52 -12.81 -1.80
C ILE A 10 32.07 -11.37 -1.65
N ARG A 11 32.98 -10.41 -1.57
CA ARG A 11 32.64 -8.99 -1.43
C ARG A 11 31.81 -8.47 -2.61
N VAL A 12 32.21 -8.77 -3.83
CA VAL A 12 31.47 -8.37 -5.05
C VAL A 12 30.07 -8.98 -5.07
N ASP A 13 29.95 -10.27 -4.72
CA ASP A 13 28.66 -10.97 -4.68
C ASP A 13 27.74 -10.39 -3.59
N LEU A 14 28.29 -9.99 -2.44
CA LEU A 14 27.52 -9.35 -1.36
C LEU A 14 27.08 -7.93 -1.74
N GLU A 15 27.96 -7.13 -2.36
CA GLU A 15 27.61 -5.78 -2.82
C GLU A 15 26.47 -5.85 -3.85
N ALA A 16 26.57 -6.71 -4.84
CA ALA A 16 25.51 -6.93 -5.84
C ALA A 16 24.19 -7.41 -5.20
N SER A 17 24.27 -8.28 -4.21
CA SER A 17 23.11 -8.74 -3.46
C SER A 17 22.46 -7.60 -2.67
N LEU A 18 23.26 -6.78 -1.98
CA LEU A 18 22.77 -5.64 -1.22
C LEU A 18 22.07 -4.63 -2.14
N ASP A 19 22.67 -4.30 -3.28
CA ASP A 19 22.08 -3.38 -4.27
C ASP A 19 20.72 -3.86 -4.78
N THR A 20 20.57 -5.18 -4.95
CA THR A 20 19.30 -5.78 -5.35
C THR A 20 18.22 -5.59 -4.27
N HIS A 21 18.59 -5.68 -2.99
CA HIS A 21 17.67 -5.61 -1.84
C HIS A 21 17.50 -4.19 -1.29
N CYS A 22 18.32 -3.25 -1.71
CA CYS A 22 18.22 -1.85 -1.31
C CYS A 22 17.31 -1.08 -2.26
N LYS A 23 16.22 -0.48 -1.75
CA LYS A 23 15.29 0.34 -2.54
C LYS A 23 15.22 1.73 -1.96
N THR A 24 15.54 2.73 -2.76
CA THR A 24 15.50 4.13 -2.33
C THR A 24 14.19 4.79 -2.75
N PHE A 25 13.77 5.82 -2.03
CA PHE A 25 12.55 6.56 -2.34
C PHE A 25 12.56 7.14 -3.76
N ASP A 26 13.70 7.67 -4.18
CA ASP A 26 13.85 8.33 -5.49
C ASP A 26 13.81 7.36 -6.67
N THR A 27 14.20 6.10 -6.45
CA THR A 27 14.16 5.06 -7.48
C THR A 27 12.81 4.36 -7.59
N ARG A 28 11.89 4.60 -6.64
CA ARG A 28 10.52 4.04 -6.68
C ARG A 28 9.60 4.97 -7.44
N VAL A 29 9.01 4.48 -8.52
CA VAL A 29 8.07 5.26 -9.35
C VAL A 29 6.72 5.36 -8.63
N PRO A 30 6.20 6.59 -8.39
CA PRO A 30 4.86 6.75 -7.81
C PRO A 30 3.80 6.25 -8.80
N SER A 31 2.81 5.53 -8.30
CA SER A 31 1.70 5.02 -9.11
C SER A 31 0.36 5.27 -8.43
N SER A 32 -0.62 5.74 -9.20
CA SER A 32 -2.02 5.85 -8.80
C SER A 32 -2.91 4.76 -9.41
N ARG A 33 -2.35 3.89 -10.26
CA ARG A 33 -3.10 2.90 -11.05
C ARG A 33 -3.97 1.96 -10.21
N VAL A 34 -3.51 1.57 -9.03
CA VAL A 34 -4.23 0.66 -8.13
C VAL A 34 -5.59 1.20 -7.73
N TRP A 35 -5.73 2.52 -7.69
CA TRP A 35 -6.95 3.22 -7.24
C TRP A 35 -7.62 4.04 -8.36
N GLY A 36 -7.26 3.82 -9.62
CA GLY A 36 -7.79 4.58 -10.74
C GLY A 36 -9.31 4.55 -10.85
N PHE A 37 -9.95 3.45 -10.46
CA PHE A 37 -11.41 3.35 -10.45
C PHE A 37 -12.06 4.15 -9.30
N GLU A 38 -11.38 4.34 -8.18
CA GLU A 38 -11.91 5.11 -7.04
C GLU A 38 -12.16 6.57 -7.41
N THR A 39 -11.28 7.16 -8.22
CA THR A 39 -11.39 8.55 -8.65
C THR A 39 -12.56 8.81 -9.59
N GLN A 40 -13.19 7.76 -10.13
CA GLN A 40 -14.43 7.86 -10.89
C GLN A 40 -15.63 8.15 -9.97
N VAL A 41 -15.54 7.77 -8.69
CA VAL A 41 -16.59 8.02 -7.68
C VAL A 41 -16.35 9.37 -7.02
N ASP A 42 -15.12 9.63 -6.56
CA ASP A 42 -14.75 10.91 -5.95
C ASP A 42 -13.30 11.26 -6.33
N PRO A 43 -13.08 12.40 -7.03
CA PRO A 43 -11.72 12.84 -7.35
C PRO A 43 -10.79 13.00 -6.14
N ALA A 44 -11.36 13.25 -4.95
CA ALA A 44 -10.59 13.35 -3.70
C ALA A 44 -9.98 12.00 -3.25
N TYR A 45 -10.32 10.89 -3.90
CA TYR A 45 -9.66 9.60 -3.67
C TYR A 45 -8.31 9.47 -4.39
N ALA A 46 -7.89 10.48 -5.18
CA ALA A 46 -6.61 10.47 -5.85
C ALA A 46 -5.46 10.51 -4.85
N ARG A 47 -4.54 9.57 -4.98
CA ARG A 47 -3.30 9.47 -4.22
C ARG A 47 -2.28 8.65 -4.99
N THR A 48 -1.04 8.66 -4.57
CA THR A 48 0.00 7.83 -5.18
C THR A 48 0.65 6.91 -4.16
N GLN A 49 1.19 5.80 -4.63
CA GLN A 49 1.97 4.87 -3.81
C GLN A 49 3.34 4.62 -4.42
N ARG A 50 4.30 4.32 -3.57
CA ARG A 50 5.57 3.69 -3.89
C ARG A 50 5.67 2.39 -3.13
N ARG A 51 5.56 1.28 -3.84
CA ARG A 51 5.60 -0.05 -3.23
C ARG A 51 7.03 -0.54 -3.12
N TYR A 52 7.42 -1.01 -1.95
CA TYR A 52 8.75 -1.57 -1.66
C TYR A 52 8.72 -3.09 -1.55
N LEU A 53 7.72 -3.64 -0.85
CA LEU A 53 7.57 -5.08 -0.63
C LEU A 53 6.16 -5.55 -0.97
N GLY A 54 6.07 -6.77 -1.48
CA GLY A 54 4.83 -7.46 -1.75
C GLY A 54 4.10 -6.96 -3.00
N THR A 55 2.87 -7.43 -3.17
CA THR A 55 2.00 -7.05 -4.28
C THR A 55 0.81 -6.22 -3.79
N SER A 56 0.13 -5.53 -4.72
CA SER A 56 -1.25 -5.10 -4.49
C SER A 56 -2.18 -6.30 -4.72
N GLY A 57 -3.36 -6.30 -4.15
CA GLY A 57 -4.37 -7.32 -4.47
C GLY A 57 -4.82 -7.35 -5.93
N ASN A 58 -4.21 -6.54 -6.79
CA ASN A 58 -4.42 -6.50 -8.23
C ASN A 58 -3.12 -6.82 -8.97
N VAL A 59 -3.06 -7.99 -9.61
CA VAL A 59 -1.87 -8.49 -10.32
C VAL A 59 -1.46 -7.58 -11.48
N GLU A 60 -2.41 -6.92 -12.14
CA GLU A 60 -2.13 -6.01 -13.26
C GLU A 60 -1.42 -4.72 -12.83
N HIS A 61 -1.53 -4.36 -11.56
CA HIS A 61 -0.89 -3.18 -10.98
C HIS A 61 0.32 -3.54 -10.12
N THR A 62 0.87 -4.74 -10.29
CA THR A 62 2.11 -5.14 -9.61
C THR A 62 3.26 -4.24 -10.05
N ASP A 63 3.98 -3.69 -9.09
CA ASP A 63 5.20 -2.93 -9.34
C ASP A 63 6.38 -3.92 -9.53
N PRO A 64 6.93 -4.05 -10.75
CA PRO A 64 8.00 -5.03 -11.02
C PRO A 64 9.30 -4.71 -10.28
N GLY A 65 9.46 -3.50 -9.78
CA GLY A 65 10.62 -3.11 -8.98
C GLY A 65 10.45 -3.35 -7.48
N ALA A 66 9.27 -3.77 -7.00
CA ALA A 66 9.08 -4.15 -5.61
C ALA A 66 9.71 -5.51 -5.32
N LEU A 67 10.23 -5.68 -4.11
CA LEU A 67 10.69 -6.98 -3.64
C LEU A 67 9.49 -7.83 -3.18
N MET A 68 9.60 -9.14 -3.30
CA MET A 68 8.61 -10.04 -2.71
C MET A 68 8.92 -10.21 -1.22
N GLY A 69 8.01 -9.75 -0.37
CA GLY A 69 8.04 -9.99 1.07
C GLY A 69 7.58 -11.41 1.40
N ALA A 70 7.99 -11.94 2.55
CA ALA A 70 7.55 -13.25 3.03
C ALA A 70 6.29 -13.17 3.90
N SER A 71 6.02 -12.04 4.55
CA SER A 71 4.99 -11.94 5.59
C SER A 71 4.14 -10.68 5.53
N PHE A 72 4.57 -9.63 4.83
CA PHE A 72 3.85 -8.36 4.79
C PHE A 72 4.14 -7.58 3.51
N THR A 73 3.30 -6.59 3.22
CA THR A 73 3.59 -5.56 2.22
C THR A 73 4.20 -4.33 2.88
N LEU A 74 4.95 -3.54 2.12
CA LEU A 74 5.40 -2.22 2.54
C LEU A 74 5.25 -1.23 1.39
N THR A 75 4.49 -0.18 1.66
CA THR A 75 4.17 0.87 0.69
C THR A 75 4.27 2.23 1.36
N ILE A 76 4.76 3.24 0.66
CA ILE A 76 4.63 4.64 1.05
C ILE A 76 3.50 5.25 0.23
N ILE A 77 2.50 5.79 0.91
CA ILE A 77 1.41 6.58 0.31
C ILE A 77 1.78 8.05 0.41
N GLN A 78 1.56 8.78 -0.69
CA GLN A 78 1.55 10.24 -0.74
C GLN A 78 0.11 10.67 -1.01
N GLN A 79 -0.45 11.45 -0.12
CA GLN A 79 -1.84 11.91 -0.15
C GLN A 79 -1.88 13.43 -0.09
N PRO A 80 -2.31 14.11 -1.19
CA PRO A 80 -2.38 15.57 -1.25
C PRO A 80 -3.36 16.17 -0.23
N PRO A 81 -3.28 17.50 0.04
CA PRO A 81 -4.25 18.22 0.85
C PRO A 81 -5.69 18.02 0.36
N GLY A 82 -6.62 17.81 1.29
CA GLY A 82 -8.05 17.58 1.00
C GLY A 82 -8.37 16.19 0.45
N HIS A 83 -7.37 15.36 0.16
CA HIS A 83 -7.59 14.00 -0.35
C HIS A 83 -7.79 13.00 0.78
N LYS A 84 -8.47 11.89 0.46
CA LYS A 84 -8.87 10.86 1.42
C LYS A 84 -8.84 9.48 0.79
N GLN A 85 -8.86 8.45 1.60
CA GLN A 85 -9.21 7.10 1.17
C GLN A 85 -10.71 6.87 1.36
N PRO A 86 -11.36 6.03 0.53
CA PRO A 86 -12.71 5.60 0.80
C PRO A 86 -12.76 4.70 2.05
N MET A 87 -13.92 4.65 2.73
CA MET A 87 -14.14 3.74 3.85
C MET A 87 -14.08 2.29 3.36
N HIS A 88 -13.20 1.51 3.99
CA HIS A 88 -12.96 0.11 3.61
C HIS A 88 -12.41 -0.68 4.81
N HIS A 89 -12.29 -1.99 4.63
CA HIS A 89 -11.58 -2.87 5.56
C HIS A 89 -10.79 -3.94 4.81
N HIS A 90 -9.84 -4.55 5.50
CA HIS A 90 -9.08 -5.71 5.05
C HIS A 90 -9.37 -6.91 5.95
N ASP A 91 -9.12 -8.12 5.46
CA ASP A 91 -9.13 -9.35 6.27
C ASP A 91 -7.81 -9.54 7.02
N GLU A 92 -6.78 -8.82 6.58
CA GLU A 92 -5.47 -8.75 7.24
C GLU A 92 -5.41 -7.54 8.19
N GLU A 93 -4.46 -7.60 9.09
CA GLU A 93 -4.06 -6.41 9.86
C GLU A 93 -3.39 -5.38 8.96
N GLU A 94 -3.60 -4.10 9.25
CA GLU A 94 -2.97 -3.00 8.56
C GLU A 94 -2.41 -1.97 9.53
N VAL A 95 -1.23 -1.46 9.21
CA VAL A 95 -0.59 -0.41 9.99
C VAL A 95 -0.36 0.80 9.11
N PHE A 96 -0.76 1.99 9.59
CA PHE A 96 -0.31 3.27 9.07
C PHE A 96 0.69 3.90 10.02
N PHE A 97 1.83 4.32 9.50
CA PHE A 97 2.85 5.03 10.25
C PHE A 97 3.15 6.36 9.54
N VAL A 98 2.89 7.48 10.22
CA VAL A 98 3.02 8.82 9.61
C VAL A 98 4.48 9.23 9.51
N LEU A 99 4.92 9.52 8.30
CA LEU A 99 6.28 9.99 7.99
C LEU A 99 6.34 11.51 7.85
N GLU A 100 5.28 12.13 7.31
CA GLU A 100 5.18 13.57 7.11
C GLU A 100 3.71 13.99 7.07
N GLY A 101 3.42 15.26 7.41
CA GLY A 101 2.07 15.81 7.42
C GLY A 101 1.27 15.47 8.68
N THR A 102 -0.03 15.77 8.62
CA THR A 102 -0.95 15.60 9.76
C THR A 102 -2.28 14.97 9.32
N PRO A 103 -2.27 13.74 8.80
CA PRO A 103 -3.49 13.09 8.35
C PRO A 103 -4.43 12.75 9.52
N THR A 104 -5.72 12.58 9.21
CA THR A 104 -6.74 12.15 10.15
C THR A 104 -7.16 10.73 9.84
N ILE A 105 -7.01 9.81 10.79
CA ILE A 105 -7.58 8.46 10.73
C ILE A 105 -9.05 8.51 11.12
N ILE A 106 -9.86 7.73 10.41
CA ILE A 106 -11.30 7.60 10.60
C ILE A 106 -11.60 6.12 10.82
N TRP A 107 -12.27 5.79 11.90
CA TRP A 107 -12.83 4.46 12.16
C TRP A 107 -14.34 4.51 12.22
N GLU A 108 -14.97 3.46 11.70
CA GLU A 108 -16.41 3.26 11.81
C GLU A 108 -16.72 1.90 12.46
N TYR A 109 -17.69 1.89 13.35
CA TYR A 109 -18.24 0.67 13.95
C TYR A 109 -19.70 0.88 14.36
N ALA A 110 -20.58 0.03 13.88
CA ALA A 110 -22.02 0.06 14.19
C ALA A 110 -22.69 1.42 13.92
N GLY A 111 -22.23 2.15 12.90
CA GLY A 111 -22.74 3.47 12.53
C GLY A 111 -22.12 4.64 13.29
N GLU A 112 -21.29 4.38 14.30
CA GLU A 112 -20.52 5.41 15.00
C GLU A 112 -19.21 5.67 14.31
N ILE A 113 -18.84 6.95 14.12
CA ILE A 113 -17.60 7.39 13.48
C ILE A 113 -16.73 8.09 14.52
N ILE A 114 -15.47 7.70 14.57
CA ILE A 114 -14.46 8.33 15.42
C ILE A 114 -13.30 8.76 14.54
N GLU A 115 -12.86 10.00 14.72
CA GLU A 115 -11.72 10.58 14.01
C GLU A 115 -10.58 10.92 14.98
N ARG A 116 -9.36 10.76 14.51
CA ARG A 116 -8.16 11.17 15.25
C ARG A 116 -7.14 11.75 14.29
N ARG A 117 -6.75 13.01 14.52
CA ARG A 117 -5.63 13.63 13.83
C ARG A 117 -4.31 13.04 14.33
N LEU A 118 -3.48 12.61 13.37
CA LEU A 118 -2.15 12.07 13.60
C LEU A 118 -1.10 13.13 13.25
N LYS A 119 0.09 12.94 13.76
CA LYS A 119 1.27 13.76 13.44
C LYS A 119 2.45 12.85 13.08
N LYS A 120 3.50 13.43 12.58
CA LYS A 120 4.75 12.72 12.28
C LYS A 120 5.17 11.82 13.46
N TRP A 121 5.47 10.57 13.14
CA TRP A 121 5.84 9.46 14.04
C TRP A 121 4.68 8.83 14.83
N ASP A 122 3.45 9.26 14.62
CA ASP A 122 2.30 8.54 15.12
C ASP A 122 1.97 7.32 14.26
N MET A 123 1.40 6.31 14.88
CA MET A 123 0.97 5.08 14.24
C MET A 123 -0.49 4.78 14.58
N VAL A 124 -1.19 4.15 13.65
CA VAL A 124 -2.45 3.47 13.91
C VAL A 124 -2.37 2.02 13.43
N TYR A 125 -2.86 1.11 14.25
CA TYR A 125 -3.08 -0.29 13.93
C TYR A 125 -4.55 -0.52 13.65
N ASN A 126 -4.87 -0.96 12.45
CA ASN A 126 -6.20 -1.35 12.00
C ASN A 126 -6.30 -2.88 12.10
N PRO A 127 -7.03 -3.43 13.09
CA PRO A 127 -7.20 -4.88 13.17
C PRO A 127 -8.04 -5.41 12.00
N PRO A 128 -7.93 -6.70 11.65
CA PRO A 128 -8.73 -7.32 10.61
C PRO A 128 -10.22 -7.00 10.75
N GLY A 129 -10.86 -6.63 9.65
CA GLY A 129 -12.28 -6.27 9.60
C GLY A 129 -12.62 -4.88 10.12
N ARG A 130 -11.66 -4.10 10.65
CA ARG A 130 -11.92 -2.73 11.10
C ARG A 130 -12.19 -1.83 9.89
N VAL A 131 -13.42 -1.27 9.82
CA VAL A 131 -13.74 -0.26 8.80
C VAL A 131 -13.02 1.03 9.14
N HIS A 132 -12.24 1.53 8.17
CA HIS A 132 -11.42 2.72 8.35
C HIS A 132 -11.20 3.48 7.04
N ALA A 133 -10.71 4.70 7.19
CA ALA A 133 -10.18 5.56 6.12
C ALA A 133 -9.13 6.49 6.71
N ILE A 134 -8.34 7.12 5.85
CA ILE A 134 -7.42 8.19 6.24
C ILE A 134 -7.64 9.38 5.30
N ARG A 135 -7.65 10.60 5.88
CA ARG A 135 -7.87 11.86 5.18
C ARG A 135 -6.72 12.82 5.49
N ASN A 136 -6.26 13.55 4.50
CA ASN A 136 -5.28 14.62 4.72
C ASN A 136 -6.00 15.95 4.87
N ASP A 137 -6.14 16.41 6.11
CA ASP A 137 -6.73 17.72 6.48
C ASP A 137 -5.65 18.82 6.64
N GLY A 138 -4.40 18.52 6.30
CA GLY A 138 -3.29 19.48 6.34
C GLY A 138 -3.18 20.29 5.05
N ASP A 139 -2.28 21.26 5.06
CA ASP A 139 -2.00 22.15 3.92
C ASP A 139 -0.92 21.60 2.97
N ASP A 140 -0.15 20.61 3.43
CA ASP A 140 0.92 19.95 2.70
C ASP A 140 0.58 18.47 2.44
N ASP A 141 1.33 17.84 1.54
CA ASP A 141 1.23 16.40 1.30
C ASP A 141 1.47 15.60 2.58
N ALA A 142 0.60 14.65 2.86
CA ALA A 142 0.85 13.66 3.89
C ALA A 142 1.55 12.43 3.29
N TYR A 143 2.61 11.98 3.96
CA TYR A 143 3.29 10.72 3.65
C TYR A 143 3.14 9.76 4.81
N PHE A 144 2.68 8.56 4.53
CA PHE A 144 2.59 7.52 5.54
C PHE A 144 2.95 6.15 4.94
N GLN A 145 3.62 5.36 5.76
CA GLN A 145 3.91 3.98 5.46
C GLN A 145 2.66 3.14 5.72
N VAL A 146 2.37 2.23 4.80
CA VAL A 146 1.31 1.24 4.92
C VAL A 146 1.92 -0.15 4.88
N MET A 147 1.55 -0.98 5.85
CA MET A 147 1.90 -2.39 5.92
C MET A 147 0.63 -3.21 6.08
N LEU A 148 0.47 -4.23 5.25
CA LEU A 148 -0.56 -5.27 5.39
C LEU A 148 0.12 -6.57 5.79
N GLY A 149 -0.45 -7.29 6.73
CA GLY A 149 0.07 -8.54 7.29
C GLY A 149 -0.01 -9.75 6.34
N ASN A 150 0.14 -9.50 5.04
CA ASN A 150 0.16 -10.50 3.98
C ASN A 150 1.00 -9.95 2.82
N PRO A 151 1.95 -10.70 2.25
CA PRO A 151 2.77 -10.24 1.11
C PRO A 151 1.99 -10.12 -0.20
N ALA A 152 0.83 -10.75 -0.30
CA ALA A 152 -0.09 -10.70 -1.43
C ALA A 152 -1.55 -10.58 -0.92
N PRO A 153 -1.89 -9.43 -0.31
CA PRO A 153 -3.19 -9.24 0.34
C PRO A 153 -4.32 -9.25 -0.68
N ASP A 154 -5.50 -9.60 -0.21
CA ASP A 154 -6.72 -9.40 -0.96
C ASP A 154 -7.00 -7.90 -1.19
N ARG A 155 -7.85 -7.61 -2.16
CA ARG A 155 -8.31 -6.24 -2.39
C ARG A 155 -9.10 -5.72 -1.20
N PRO A 156 -9.03 -4.40 -0.89
CA PRO A 156 -9.85 -3.80 0.15
C PRO A 156 -11.33 -4.04 -0.11
N LYS A 157 -12.09 -4.24 0.95
CA LYS A 157 -13.55 -4.39 0.93
C LYS A 157 -14.19 -3.04 1.21
N TYR A 158 -14.64 -2.36 0.17
CA TYR A 158 -15.23 -1.03 0.27
C TYR A 158 -16.63 -1.05 0.91
N MET A 159 -16.93 -0.03 1.70
CA MET A 159 -18.28 0.19 2.23
C MET A 159 -19.21 0.78 1.16
N ASP A 160 -18.70 1.56 0.22
CA ASP A 160 -19.44 2.14 -0.90
C ASP A 160 -19.84 1.07 -1.95
N PRO A 161 -21.14 0.91 -2.27
CA PRO A 161 -21.61 -0.04 -3.27
C PRO A 161 -21.06 0.20 -4.67
N GLU A 162 -20.88 1.47 -5.06
CA GLU A 162 -20.38 1.81 -6.39
C GLU A 162 -18.90 1.47 -6.53
N LEU A 163 -18.10 1.72 -5.50
CA LEU A 163 -16.71 1.27 -5.46
C LEU A 163 -16.60 -0.25 -5.55
N ARG A 164 -17.47 -0.99 -4.85
CA ARG A 164 -17.53 -2.45 -4.99
C ARG A 164 -17.86 -2.91 -6.40
N ARG A 165 -18.77 -2.20 -7.07
CA ARG A 165 -19.14 -2.49 -8.47
C ARG A 165 -17.97 -2.23 -9.41
N LEU A 166 -17.34 -1.06 -9.32
CA LEU A 166 -16.21 -0.67 -10.16
C LEU A 166 -14.99 -1.57 -9.92
N GLN A 167 -14.71 -1.93 -8.68
CA GLN A 167 -13.61 -2.84 -8.34
C GLN A 167 -13.77 -4.22 -9.02
N LYS A 168 -15.00 -4.73 -9.17
CA LYS A 168 -15.26 -5.98 -9.89
C LYS A 168 -14.98 -5.86 -11.38
N LEU A 169 -15.29 -4.71 -11.97
CA LEU A 169 -15.03 -4.43 -13.40
C LEU A 169 -13.54 -4.19 -13.68
N ASP A 170 -12.79 -3.71 -12.71
CA ASP A 170 -11.34 -3.51 -12.79
C ASP A 170 -10.53 -4.82 -12.60
N ARG A 171 -11.19 -5.96 -12.51
CA ARG A 171 -10.53 -7.28 -12.54
C ARG A 171 -10.30 -7.71 -13.98
N PRO A 172 -9.08 -8.23 -14.30
CA PRO A 172 -8.94 -9.06 -15.49
C PRO A 172 -9.88 -10.25 -15.34
N ASP A 173 -10.55 -10.60 -16.41
CA ASP A 173 -11.47 -11.73 -16.42
C ASP A 173 -10.79 -12.98 -15.83
N GLU A 174 -11.44 -13.64 -14.88
CA GLU A 174 -10.95 -14.89 -14.28
C GLU A 174 -10.78 -15.99 -15.38
N GLU A 175 -11.43 -15.82 -16.53
CA GLU A 175 -11.27 -16.69 -17.69
C GLU A 175 -9.88 -16.66 -18.33
N VAL A 176 -9.11 -15.56 -18.19
CA VAL A 176 -7.74 -15.48 -18.70
C VAL A 176 -6.78 -16.30 -17.83
N ARG A 177 -7.05 -16.42 -16.54
CA ARG A 177 -6.25 -17.24 -15.61
C ARG A 177 -6.46 -18.75 -15.78
N ALA A 178 -7.59 -19.17 -16.32
CA ALA A 178 -7.89 -20.58 -16.56
C ALA A 178 -7.28 -21.12 -17.86
N ARG A 179 -6.66 -20.26 -18.69
CA ARG A 179 -6.09 -20.62 -20.00
C ARG A 179 -4.57 -20.44 -20.09
N SER A 180 -3.92 -20.04 -19.01
CA SER A 180 -2.45 -19.98 -18.87
C SER A 180 -1.97 -21.03 -17.85
#